data_d759bb20a1a92bba39ba22c5411bbda8
#
_entry.id   d759bb20a1a92bba39ba22c5411bbda8
#
_cell.length_a   1.000
_cell.length_b   1.000
_cell.length_c   1.000
_cell.angle_alpha   90.00
_cell.angle_beta   90.00
_cell.angle_gamma   90.00
#
_symmetry.space_group_name_H-M   'P 1'
#
loop_
_entity.id
_entity.type
_entity.pdbx_description
1 polymer ?
#
loop_
_entity_poly.entity_id
_entity_poly.type
_entity_poly.pdbx_seq_one_letter_code
_entity_poly.pdbx_strand_id
1 'polypeptide(L)'
;MTKIPKYWTVAKKYLSKKDKVLSNLIKKYNSPSETVLTSRKDVFYSLCKSIIGQQISVAAANSVFLKFKKKCKNKINIKVVNKLNIIQLKSCGLSRQKAKGIKSLAKQTLNKTFNPKLIPRMSDEEAIIYLSQLRQIGRWSAEMILLFTYNRSNIWPVQDIGLLRAISKNYKKKYLPPKSFVDYLKNKHSPYCSVAVW
;
A
#
# COMPACT_ATOMS: atom_id res chain seq x y z
N MET A 1 9.58 16.94 -5.59
CA MET A 1 10.02 16.62 -4.21
C MET A 1 8.97 15.70 -3.58
N THR A 2 9.36 14.52 -3.13
CA THR A 2 8.54 13.60 -2.35
C THR A 2 8.36 14.19 -0.95
N LYS A 3 7.12 14.53 -0.58
CA LYS A 3 6.88 15.13 0.74
C LYS A 3 6.91 14.04 1.82
N ILE A 4 7.82 14.18 2.77
CA ILE A 4 7.81 13.42 4.02
C ILE A 4 6.50 13.72 4.75
N PRO A 5 5.79 12.72 5.33
CA PRO A 5 4.58 12.97 6.11
C PRO A 5 4.86 13.93 7.26
N LYS A 6 3.97 14.89 7.48
CA LYS A 6 4.13 15.88 8.56
C LYS A 6 4.29 15.25 9.95
N TYR A 7 3.70 14.08 10.16
CA TYR A 7 3.76 13.34 11.42
C TYR A 7 5.04 12.51 11.60
N TRP A 8 5.92 12.39 10.59
CA TRP A 8 7.05 11.45 10.59
C TRP A 8 7.98 11.61 11.78
N THR A 9 8.47 12.81 12.03
CA THR A 9 9.38 13.10 13.13
C THR A 9 8.71 12.92 14.50
N VAL A 10 7.46 13.38 14.63
CA VAL A 10 6.68 13.23 15.88
C VAL A 10 6.43 11.75 16.15
N ALA A 11 6.08 10.98 15.13
CA ALA A 11 5.86 9.54 15.23
C ALA A 11 7.13 8.79 15.68
N LYS A 12 8.29 9.08 15.08
CA LYS A 12 9.57 8.47 15.51
C LYS A 12 9.85 8.76 17.00
N LYS A 13 9.68 10.00 17.41
CA LYS A 13 9.87 10.39 18.84
C LYS A 13 8.90 9.67 19.78
N TYR A 14 7.62 9.58 19.38
CA TYR A 14 6.59 8.86 20.13
C TYR A 14 6.91 7.36 20.26
N LEU A 15 7.18 6.69 19.15
CA LEU A 15 7.46 5.27 19.09
C LEU A 15 8.74 4.90 19.85
N SER A 16 9.79 5.73 19.77
CA SER A 16 11.03 5.54 20.54
C SER A 16 10.81 5.59 22.05
N LYS A 17 9.86 6.40 22.54
CA LYS A 17 9.50 6.45 23.97
C LYS A 17 8.66 5.25 24.40
N LYS A 18 7.78 4.78 23.53
CA LYS A 18 6.81 3.71 23.83
C LYS A 18 7.39 2.30 23.67
N ASP A 19 8.40 2.12 22.82
CA ASP A 19 8.89 0.79 22.47
C ASP A 19 10.41 0.76 22.29
N LYS A 20 11.10 0.04 23.19
CA LYS A 20 12.56 -0.11 23.16
C LYS A 20 13.09 -0.75 21.88
N VAL A 21 12.33 -1.69 21.29
CA VAL A 21 12.70 -2.35 20.02
C VAL A 21 12.66 -1.32 18.89
N LEU A 22 11.57 -0.57 18.77
CA LEU A 22 11.46 0.49 17.78
C LEU A 22 12.45 1.63 18.02
N SER A 23 12.74 1.97 19.29
CA SER A 23 13.80 2.95 19.61
C SER A 23 15.15 2.54 19.02
N ASN A 24 15.53 1.29 19.19
CA ASN A 24 16.77 0.75 18.65
C ASN A 24 16.78 0.74 17.10
N LEU A 25 15.67 0.33 16.48
CA LEU A 25 15.54 0.34 15.02
C LEU A 25 15.60 1.77 14.47
N ILE A 26 14.88 2.71 15.07
CA ILE A 26 14.89 4.11 14.66
C ILE A 26 16.31 4.69 14.74
N LYS A 27 17.04 4.44 15.82
CA LYS A 27 18.44 4.87 15.96
C LYS A 27 19.33 4.27 14.89
N LYS A 28 19.18 2.97 14.63
CA LYS A 28 19.99 2.23 13.65
C LYS A 28 19.80 2.78 12.22
N TYR A 29 18.58 3.15 11.84
CA TYR A 29 18.23 3.59 10.49
C TYR A 29 18.07 5.10 10.34
N ASN A 30 18.36 5.87 11.39
CA ASN A 30 18.32 7.34 11.35
C ASN A 30 19.61 7.89 10.73
N SER A 31 19.70 7.87 9.42
CA SER A 31 20.85 8.37 8.64
C SER A 31 20.41 9.44 7.64
N PRO A 32 21.34 10.24 7.06
CA PRO A 32 21.03 11.19 5.99
C PRO A 32 20.40 10.53 4.75
N SER A 33 20.67 9.23 4.53
CA SER A 33 20.09 8.40 3.47
C SER A 33 18.84 7.64 3.92
N GLU A 34 18.24 8.01 5.05
CA GLU A 34 17.03 7.36 5.56
C GLU A 34 15.94 7.34 4.49
N THR A 35 15.46 6.12 4.19
CA THR A 35 14.26 5.98 3.39
C THR A 35 13.04 6.33 4.24
N VAL A 36 12.24 7.27 3.77
CA VAL A 36 11.03 7.70 4.46
C VAL A 36 9.79 7.28 3.70
N LEU A 37 8.71 7.09 4.42
CA LEU A 37 7.41 6.85 3.80
C LEU A 37 7.02 8.05 2.93
N THR A 38 6.91 7.84 1.63
CA THR A 38 6.60 8.91 0.67
C THR A 38 5.27 8.66 -0.03
N SER A 39 4.47 9.73 -0.20
CA SER A 39 3.19 9.63 -0.87
C SER A 39 3.33 9.40 -2.37
N ARG A 40 2.57 8.45 -2.89
CA ARG A 40 2.33 8.29 -4.32
C ARG A 40 1.10 9.12 -4.69
N LYS A 41 1.28 10.23 -5.40
CA LYS A 41 0.22 11.21 -5.66
C LYS A 41 -0.97 10.69 -6.49
N ASP A 42 -0.76 9.70 -7.36
CA ASP A 42 -1.80 9.19 -8.26
C ASP A 42 -2.38 7.87 -7.74
N VAL A 43 -3.61 7.95 -7.25
CA VAL A 43 -4.35 6.80 -6.69
C VAL A 43 -4.67 5.77 -7.77
N PHE A 44 -5.10 6.19 -8.97
CA PHE A 44 -5.42 5.27 -10.07
C PHE A 44 -4.17 4.50 -10.51
N TYR A 45 -3.05 5.19 -10.65
CA TYR A 45 -1.74 4.56 -10.92
C TYR A 45 -1.35 3.57 -9.82
N SER A 46 -1.52 3.94 -8.55
CA SER A 46 -1.17 3.10 -7.41
C SER A 46 -2.03 1.84 -7.35
N LEU A 47 -3.33 1.95 -7.62
CA LEU A 47 -4.25 0.81 -7.71
C LEU A 47 -3.89 -0.12 -8.87
N CYS A 48 -3.59 0.41 -10.05
CA CYS A 48 -3.11 -0.39 -11.18
C CYS A 48 -1.82 -1.16 -10.81
N LYS A 49 -0.86 -0.47 -10.19
CA LYS A 49 0.41 -1.08 -9.76
C LYS A 49 0.19 -2.16 -8.69
N SER A 50 -0.73 -1.94 -7.75
CA SER A 50 -1.11 -2.93 -6.74
C SER A 50 -1.69 -4.19 -7.37
N ILE A 51 -2.68 -4.06 -8.28
CA ILE A 51 -3.27 -5.20 -8.99
C ILE A 51 -2.22 -5.99 -9.78
N ILE A 52 -1.32 -5.29 -10.48
CA ILE A 52 -0.26 -5.92 -11.27
C ILE A 52 0.67 -6.75 -10.38
N GLY A 53 1.07 -6.21 -9.23
CA GLY A 53 2.06 -6.82 -8.34
C GLY A 53 1.57 -8.01 -7.51
N GLN A 54 0.26 -8.29 -7.46
CA GLN A 54 -0.28 -9.38 -6.64
C GLN A 54 0.26 -10.76 -7.05
N GLN A 55 0.66 -11.59 -6.06
CA GLN A 55 1.03 -13.00 -6.23
C GLN A 55 2.15 -13.27 -7.26
N ILE A 56 3.04 -12.33 -7.49
CA ILE A 56 4.22 -12.48 -8.36
C ILE A 56 5.43 -11.81 -7.71
N SER A 57 6.64 -12.19 -8.15
CA SER A 57 7.87 -11.57 -7.65
C SER A 57 7.97 -10.09 -8.04
N VAL A 58 8.76 -9.33 -7.30
CA VAL A 58 9.01 -7.91 -7.57
C VAL A 58 9.56 -7.70 -9.00
N ALA A 59 10.48 -8.57 -9.44
CA ALA A 59 11.05 -8.51 -10.78
C ALA A 59 9.99 -8.73 -11.86
N ALA A 60 9.13 -9.76 -11.69
CA ALA A 60 8.03 -10.03 -12.61
C ALA A 60 7.01 -8.87 -12.62
N ALA A 61 6.65 -8.33 -11.45
CA ALA A 61 5.75 -7.20 -11.33
C ALA A 61 6.27 -5.97 -12.09
N ASN A 62 7.57 -5.66 -11.95
CA ASN A 62 8.21 -4.55 -12.65
C ASN A 62 8.19 -4.75 -14.17
N SER A 63 8.51 -5.97 -14.65
CA SER A 63 8.47 -6.29 -16.08
C SER A 63 7.05 -6.09 -16.67
N VAL A 64 6.04 -6.68 -16.03
CA VAL A 64 4.63 -6.52 -16.46
C VAL A 64 4.21 -5.05 -16.41
N PHE A 65 4.59 -4.33 -15.37
CA PHE A 65 4.24 -2.92 -15.22
C PHE A 65 4.89 -2.04 -16.31
N LEU A 66 6.13 -2.30 -16.69
CA LEU A 66 6.79 -1.61 -17.80
C LEU A 66 6.09 -1.85 -19.13
N LYS A 67 5.70 -3.10 -19.43
CA LYS A 67 4.91 -3.44 -20.63
C LYS A 67 3.55 -2.72 -20.63
N PHE A 68 2.85 -2.72 -19.49
CA PHE A 68 1.59 -2.00 -19.31
C PHE A 68 1.77 -0.49 -19.51
N LYS A 69 2.81 0.11 -18.93
CA LYS A 69 3.14 1.52 -19.12
C LYS A 69 3.40 1.87 -20.59
N LYS A 70 4.18 1.04 -21.30
CA LYS A 70 4.43 1.18 -22.75
C LYS A 70 3.13 1.09 -23.54
N LYS A 71 2.24 0.11 -23.23
CA LYS A 71 0.92 -0.04 -23.87
C LYS A 71 0.05 1.21 -23.65
N CYS A 72 0.18 1.89 -22.52
CA CYS A 72 -0.49 3.15 -22.22
C CYS A 72 0.25 4.38 -22.80
N LYS A 73 1.18 4.22 -23.74
CA LYS A 73 2.00 5.32 -24.32
C LYS A 73 2.67 6.16 -23.23
N ASN A 74 3.18 5.52 -22.17
CA ASN A 74 3.79 6.10 -20.97
C ASN A 74 2.89 7.02 -20.12
N LYS A 75 1.59 7.10 -20.43
CA LYS A 75 0.59 7.91 -19.71
C LYS A 75 -0.48 7.00 -19.09
N ILE A 76 -0.20 6.42 -17.92
CA ILE A 76 -1.18 5.61 -17.19
C ILE A 76 -2.22 6.55 -16.57
N ASN A 77 -3.34 6.72 -17.25
CA ASN A 77 -4.50 7.46 -16.74
C ASN A 77 -5.81 6.75 -17.11
N ILE A 78 -6.89 7.16 -16.49
CA ILE A 78 -8.21 6.55 -16.59
C ILE A 78 -8.68 6.45 -18.05
N LYS A 79 -8.58 7.54 -18.83
CA LYS A 79 -9.06 7.58 -20.22
C LYS A 79 -8.26 6.63 -21.11
N VAL A 80 -6.93 6.61 -20.98
CA VAL A 80 -6.05 5.73 -21.77
C VAL A 80 -6.32 4.27 -21.43
N VAL A 81 -6.35 3.90 -20.16
CA VAL A 81 -6.58 2.51 -19.71
C VAL A 81 -7.99 2.04 -20.10
N ASN A 82 -9.00 2.92 -20.02
CA ASN A 82 -10.35 2.57 -20.41
C ASN A 82 -10.51 2.28 -21.92
N LYS A 83 -9.63 2.79 -22.79
CA LYS A 83 -9.63 2.45 -24.23
C LYS A 83 -9.03 1.07 -24.52
N LEU A 84 -8.21 0.51 -23.61
CA LEU A 84 -7.60 -0.81 -23.82
C LEU A 84 -8.64 -1.91 -23.60
N ASN A 85 -8.65 -2.90 -24.50
CA ASN A 85 -9.44 -4.12 -24.35
C ASN A 85 -8.69 -5.17 -23.50
N ILE A 86 -9.38 -6.26 -23.14
CA ILE A 86 -8.83 -7.33 -22.31
C ILE A 86 -7.64 -8.03 -22.97
N ILE A 87 -7.68 -8.23 -24.29
CA ILE A 87 -6.59 -8.87 -25.05
C ILE A 87 -5.32 -8.01 -24.95
N GLN A 88 -5.45 -6.70 -25.18
CA GLN A 88 -4.34 -5.76 -25.07
C GLN A 88 -3.76 -5.67 -23.65
N LEU A 89 -4.59 -5.76 -22.62
CA LEU A 89 -4.12 -5.82 -21.22
C LEU A 89 -3.39 -7.15 -20.95
N LYS A 90 -3.91 -8.28 -21.42
CA LYS A 90 -3.26 -9.58 -21.30
C LYS A 90 -1.90 -9.63 -22.02
N SER A 91 -1.75 -8.99 -23.18
CA SER A 91 -0.48 -8.95 -23.92
C SER A 91 0.66 -8.27 -23.13
N CYS A 92 0.33 -7.54 -22.05
CA CYS A 92 1.33 -7.01 -21.13
C CYS A 92 1.84 -8.05 -20.10
N GLY A 93 1.32 -9.28 -20.09
CA GLY A 93 1.62 -10.30 -19.10
C GLY A 93 0.64 -10.34 -17.93
N LEU A 94 -0.52 -9.69 -18.03
CA LEU A 94 -1.57 -9.73 -17.01
C LEU A 94 -2.39 -11.02 -17.11
N SER A 95 -2.70 -11.63 -15.97
CA SER A 95 -3.73 -12.68 -15.94
C SER A 95 -5.09 -12.12 -16.34
N ARG A 96 -6.01 -13.00 -16.77
CA ARG A 96 -7.38 -12.61 -17.14
C ARG A 96 -8.08 -11.84 -16.02
N GLN A 97 -7.88 -12.25 -14.75
CA GLN A 97 -8.51 -11.60 -13.60
C GLN A 97 -7.93 -10.21 -13.34
N LYS A 98 -6.61 -10.04 -13.41
CA LYS A 98 -5.94 -8.73 -13.27
C LYS A 98 -6.35 -7.77 -14.40
N ALA A 99 -6.40 -8.25 -15.63
CA ALA A 99 -6.86 -7.46 -16.79
C ALA A 99 -8.30 -6.97 -16.58
N LYS A 100 -9.23 -7.87 -16.16
CA LYS A 100 -10.61 -7.51 -15.82
C LYS A 100 -10.67 -6.49 -14.66
N GLY A 101 -9.83 -6.66 -13.63
CA GLY A 101 -9.74 -5.74 -12.49
C GLY A 101 -9.33 -4.32 -12.92
N ILE A 102 -8.26 -4.19 -13.70
CA ILE A 102 -7.77 -2.91 -14.21
C ILE A 102 -8.81 -2.25 -15.14
N LYS A 103 -9.46 -3.02 -16.01
CA LYS A 103 -10.51 -2.51 -16.89
C LYS A 103 -11.73 -2.03 -16.11
N SER A 104 -12.18 -2.80 -15.11
CA SER A 104 -13.27 -2.43 -14.21
C SER A 104 -12.94 -1.14 -13.42
N LEU A 105 -11.73 -1.05 -12.85
CA LEU A 105 -11.26 0.14 -12.15
C LEU A 105 -11.33 1.39 -13.03
N ALA A 106 -10.84 1.30 -14.28
CA ALA A 106 -10.87 2.43 -15.22
C ALA A 106 -12.31 2.85 -15.53
N LYS A 107 -13.22 1.88 -15.80
CA LYS A 107 -14.64 2.14 -16.06
C LYS A 107 -15.32 2.79 -14.85
N GLN A 108 -15.14 2.24 -13.65
CA GLN A 108 -15.76 2.74 -12.42
C GLN A 108 -15.27 4.15 -12.06
N THR A 109 -13.98 4.43 -12.28
CA THR A 109 -13.44 5.77 -12.03
C THR A 109 -13.93 6.78 -13.07
N LEU A 110 -14.09 6.37 -14.33
CA LEU A 110 -14.56 7.23 -15.41
C LEU A 110 -16.04 7.65 -15.23
N ASN A 111 -16.90 6.69 -14.88
CA ASN A 111 -18.33 6.94 -14.64
C ASN A 111 -18.65 7.39 -13.20
N LYS A 112 -17.62 7.63 -12.38
CA LYS A 112 -17.70 8.12 -11.00
C LYS A 112 -18.39 7.19 -9.98
N THR A 113 -18.62 5.91 -10.31
CA THR A 113 -19.07 4.92 -9.31
C THR A 113 -17.97 4.60 -8.30
N PHE A 114 -16.71 4.79 -8.66
CA PHE A 114 -15.58 4.90 -7.74
C PHE A 114 -14.99 6.31 -7.82
N ASN A 115 -15.02 7.01 -6.69
CA ASN A 115 -14.48 8.37 -6.59
C ASN A 115 -13.37 8.45 -5.52
N PRO A 116 -12.08 8.42 -5.91
CA PRO A 116 -10.97 8.44 -4.97
C PRO A 116 -10.86 9.76 -4.15
N LYS A 117 -11.56 10.83 -4.56
CA LYS A 117 -11.58 12.10 -3.82
C LYS A 117 -12.39 12.02 -2.51
N LEU A 118 -13.18 10.97 -2.32
CA LEU A 118 -13.92 10.74 -1.07
C LEU A 118 -13.02 10.15 0.02
N ILE A 119 -11.99 9.36 -0.34
CA ILE A 119 -11.14 8.64 0.60
C ILE A 119 -10.50 9.53 1.68
N PRO A 120 -10.02 10.76 1.40
CA PRO A 120 -9.46 11.63 2.44
C PRO A 120 -10.43 12.00 3.57
N ARG A 121 -11.75 11.91 3.33
CA ARG A 121 -12.81 12.25 4.30
C ARG A 121 -13.29 11.06 5.10
N MET A 122 -12.89 9.85 4.73
CA MET A 122 -13.25 8.58 5.38
C MET A 122 -12.30 8.28 6.53
N SER A 123 -12.75 7.59 7.55
CA SER A 123 -11.90 6.89 8.51
C SER A 123 -11.06 5.82 7.81
N ASP A 124 -10.07 5.25 8.50
CA ASP A 124 -9.21 4.21 7.91
C ASP A 124 -10.05 2.97 7.53
N GLU A 125 -10.98 2.54 8.40
CA GLU A 125 -11.81 1.36 8.14
C GLU A 125 -12.84 1.59 7.03
N GLU A 126 -13.52 2.73 7.01
CA GLU A 126 -14.42 3.11 5.91
C GLU A 126 -13.69 3.13 4.57
N ALA A 127 -12.48 3.68 4.54
CA ALA A 127 -11.65 3.72 3.32
C ALA A 127 -11.20 2.32 2.89
N ILE A 128 -10.87 1.42 3.84
CA ILE A 128 -10.55 0.02 3.55
C ILE A 128 -11.76 -0.68 2.93
N ILE A 129 -12.94 -0.56 3.53
CA ILE A 129 -14.18 -1.14 3.03
C ILE A 129 -14.49 -0.60 1.62
N TYR A 130 -14.43 0.71 1.44
CA TYR A 130 -14.69 1.36 0.16
C TYR A 130 -13.74 0.90 -0.95
N LEU A 131 -12.44 0.84 -0.67
CA LEU A 131 -11.43 0.32 -1.62
C LEU A 131 -11.62 -1.17 -1.92
N SER A 132 -12.03 -1.96 -0.93
CA SER A 132 -12.20 -3.41 -1.07
C SER A 132 -13.41 -3.80 -1.93
N GLN A 133 -14.30 -2.87 -2.26
CA GLN A 133 -15.38 -3.07 -3.24
C GLN A 133 -14.84 -3.14 -4.69
N LEU A 134 -13.62 -2.64 -4.93
CA LEU A 134 -13.00 -2.70 -6.24
C LEU A 134 -12.53 -4.13 -6.54
N ARG A 135 -12.82 -4.57 -7.78
CA ARG A 135 -12.37 -5.89 -8.24
C ARG A 135 -10.85 -6.03 -8.11
N GLN A 136 -10.37 -7.11 -7.52
CA GLN A 136 -8.95 -7.41 -7.26
C GLN A 136 -8.32 -6.55 -6.15
N ILE A 137 -9.08 -5.79 -5.39
CA ILE A 137 -8.59 -5.08 -4.22
C ILE A 137 -9.21 -5.70 -2.98
N GLY A 138 -8.42 -6.48 -2.24
CA GLY A 138 -8.78 -6.97 -0.92
C GLY A 138 -8.28 -6.03 0.19
N ARG A 139 -8.59 -6.35 1.45
CA ARG A 139 -8.22 -5.58 2.63
C ARG A 139 -6.73 -5.20 2.65
N TRP A 140 -5.83 -6.19 2.50
CA TRP A 140 -4.39 -5.91 2.48
C TRP A 140 -3.99 -4.91 1.38
N SER A 141 -4.53 -5.05 0.16
CA SER A 141 -4.25 -4.09 -0.93
C SER A 141 -4.79 -2.70 -0.61
N ALA A 142 -5.96 -2.59 0.02
CA ALA A 142 -6.52 -1.33 0.46
C ALA A 142 -5.64 -0.67 1.55
N GLU A 143 -5.18 -1.43 2.54
CA GLU A 143 -4.24 -0.97 3.56
C GLU A 143 -2.94 -0.45 2.94
N MET A 144 -2.39 -1.15 1.92
CA MET A 144 -1.19 -0.68 1.18
C MET A 144 -1.45 0.64 0.43
N ILE A 145 -2.64 0.83 -0.13
CA ILE A 145 -3.01 2.10 -0.76
C ILE A 145 -3.10 3.23 0.27
N LEU A 146 -3.70 2.99 1.42
CA LEU A 146 -3.79 3.98 2.49
C LEU A 146 -2.41 4.34 3.05
N LEU A 147 -1.55 3.35 3.23
CA LEU A 147 -0.19 3.52 3.74
C LEU A 147 0.69 4.30 2.74
N PHE A 148 0.78 3.84 1.48
CA PHE A 148 1.76 4.33 0.50
C PHE A 148 1.25 5.43 -0.43
N THR A 149 -0.07 5.67 -0.51
CA THR A 149 -0.63 6.69 -1.39
C THR A 149 -1.20 7.85 -0.59
N TYR A 150 -1.93 7.54 0.48
CA TYR A 150 -2.53 8.56 1.34
C TYR A 150 -1.68 8.92 2.56
N ASN A 151 -0.62 8.18 2.85
CA ASN A 151 0.24 8.35 4.04
C ASN A 151 -0.57 8.43 5.34
N ARG A 152 -1.58 7.55 5.49
CA ARG A 152 -2.34 7.43 6.73
C ARG A 152 -1.41 7.00 7.86
N SER A 153 -1.53 7.63 9.02
CA SER A 153 -0.58 7.44 10.13
C SER A 153 -0.77 6.13 10.90
N ASN A 154 -1.97 5.52 10.84
CA ASN A 154 -2.34 4.45 11.77
C ASN A 154 -2.76 3.14 11.09
N ILE A 155 -2.18 2.81 9.93
CA ILE A 155 -2.45 1.56 9.21
C ILE A 155 -1.61 0.43 9.81
N TRP A 156 -2.30 -0.70 10.14
CA TRP A 156 -1.69 -1.89 10.72
C TRP A 156 -2.12 -3.15 9.97
N PRO A 157 -1.40 -3.55 8.90
CA PRO A 157 -1.80 -4.64 8.02
C PRO A 157 -1.46 -6.02 8.63
N VAL A 158 -2.35 -6.56 9.45
CA VAL A 158 -2.15 -7.83 10.17
C VAL A 158 -1.93 -9.05 9.27
N GLN A 159 -2.29 -8.96 7.99
CA GLN A 159 -2.08 -10.01 6.99
C GLN A 159 -0.77 -9.86 6.22
N ASP A 160 0.01 -8.81 6.50
CA ASP A 160 1.28 -8.58 5.82
C ASP A 160 2.38 -9.50 6.34
N ILE A 161 2.86 -10.40 5.47
CA ILE A 161 3.90 -11.38 5.82
C ILE A 161 5.20 -10.67 6.21
N GLY A 162 5.52 -9.53 5.59
CA GLY A 162 6.70 -8.74 5.91
C GLY A 162 6.63 -8.20 7.34
N LEU A 163 5.49 -7.62 7.71
CA LEU A 163 5.23 -7.16 9.08
C LEU A 163 5.34 -8.31 10.10
N LEU A 164 4.67 -9.44 9.84
CA LEU A 164 4.69 -10.58 10.77
C LEU A 164 6.10 -11.15 10.95
N ARG A 165 6.89 -11.26 9.87
CA ARG A 165 8.30 -11.65 9.93
C ARG A 165 9.15 -10.64 10.70
N ALA A 166 8.94 -9.35 10.47
CA ALA A 166 9.65 -8.29 11.18
C ALA A 166 9.35 -8.31 12.68
N ILE A 167 8.09 -8.52 13.07
CA ILE A 167 7.69 -8.69 14.48
C ILE A 167 8.39 -9.92 15.07
N SER A 168 8.31 -11.09 14.42
CA SER A 168 8.97 -12.31 14.91
C SER A 168 10.46 -12.10 15.13
N LYS A 169 11.15 -11.51 14.17
CA LYS A 169 12.60 -11.25 14.22
C LYS A 169 12.97 -10.28 15.35
N ASN A 170 12.34 -9.12 15.39
CA ASN A 170 12.78 -8.03 16.26
C ASN A 170 12.30 -8.19 17.71
N TYR A 171 11.14 -8.83 17.92
CA TYR A 171 10.63 -9.12 19.26
C TYR A 171 10.94 -10.55 19.74
N LYS A 172 11.80 -11.29 19.01
CA LYS A 172 12.23 -12.67 19.37
C LYS A 172 11.04 -13.61 19.60
N LYS A 173 10.03 -13.53 18.75
CA LYS A 173 8.86 -14.40 18.77
C LYS A 173 8.94 -15.47 17.69
N LYS A 174 8.33 -16.65 17.94
CA LYS A 174 8.17 -17.68 16.90
C LYS A 174 7.34 -17.12 15.74
N TYR A 175 7.66 -17.50 14.54
CA TYR A 175 6.82 -17.23 13.36
C TYR A 175 5.71 -18.30 13.29
N LEU A 176 4.45 -17.98 13.15
CA LEU A 176 3.78 -16.67 13.19
C LEU A 176 3.62 -16.20 14.65
N PRO A 177 3.80 -14.90 14.93
CA PRO A 177 3.56 -14.41 16.29
C PRO A 177 2.08 -14.53 16.66
N PRO A 178 1.75 -14.78 17.94
CA PRO A 178 0.36 -14.86 18.40
C PRO A 178 -0.43 -13.60 18.07
N LYS A 179 -1.69 -13.76 17.64
CA LYS A 179 -2.56 -12.63 17.30
C LYS A 179 -2.66 -11.63 18.45
N SER A 180 -2.81 -12.09 19.69
CA SER A 180 -2.85 -11.22 20.87
C SER A 180 -1.63 -10.32 21.00
N PHE A 181 -0.43 -10.84 20.67
CA PHE A 181 0.78 -10.05 20.68
C PHE A 181 0.83 -9.02 19.53
N VAL A 182 0.37 -9.40 18.35
CA VAL A 182 0.26 -8.48 17.20
C VAL A 182 -0.74 -7.35 17.50
N ASP A 183 -1.87 -7.66 18.12
CA ASP A 183 -2.88 -6.68 18.53
C ASP A 183 -2.37 -5.78 19.69
N TYR A 184 -1.62 -6.34 20.63
CA TYR A 184 -0.92 -5.56 21.66
C TYR A 184 0.01 -4.52 21.04
N LEU A 185 0.84 -4.91 20.06
CA LEU A 185 1.74 -3.99 19.37
C LEU A 185 0.97 -2.91 18.59
N LYS A 186 -0.13 -3.25 17.93
CA LYS A 186 -1.03 -2.28 17.29
C LYS A 186 -1.46 -1.19 18.28
N ASN A 187 -1.98 -1.59 19.43
CA ASN A 187 -2.46 -0.66 20.45
C ASN A 187 -1.31 0.20 21.01
N LYS A 188 -0.15 -0.42 21.25
CA LYS A 188 1.05 0.26 21.74
C LYS A 188 1.59 1.32 20.79
N HIS A 189 1.53 1.05 19.48
CA HIS A 189 2.09 1.92 18.44
C HIS A 189 1.10 2.93 17.89
N SER A 190 -0.19 2.77 18.17
CA SER A 190 -1.21 3.77 17.80
C SER A 190 -0.90 5.12 18.47
N PRO A 191 -1.10 6.24 17.76
CA PRO A 191 -1.72 6.43 16.44
C PRO A 191 -0.71 6.45 15.26
N TYR A 192 0.48 5.89 15.44
CA TYR A 192 1.55 5.94 14.44
C TYR A 192 1.98 4.55 13.93
N CYS A 193 1.02 3.62 13.86
CA CYS A 193 1.26 2.25 13.38
C CYS A 193 1.97 2.20 12.03
N SER A 194 1.65 3.11 11.11
CA SER A 194 2.27 3.16 9.78
C SER A 194 3.78 3.37 9.80
N VAL A 195 4.29 4.15 10.76
CA VAL A 195 5.74 4.35 10.93
C VAL A 195 6.39 3.12 11.57
N ALA A 196 5.68 2.45 12.48
CA ALA A 196 6.16 1.19 13.07
C ALA A 196 6.20 0.04 12.03
N VAL A 197 5.26 0.03 11.08
CA VAL A 197 5.22 -0.93 9.96
C VAL A 197 6.35 -0.68 8.96
N TRP A 198 6.66 0.58 8.67
CA TRP A 198 7.74 0.99 7.77
C TRP A 198 9.12 0.62 8.29
#